data_9d2ed2e47ae19ff1110a8bf6e22a97c9
#
_entry.id   9d2ed2e47ae19ff1110a8bf6e22a97c9
#
_cell.length_a   1.000
_cell.length_b   1.000
_cell.length_c   1.000
_cell.angle_alpha   90.00
_cell.angle_beta   90.00
_cell.angle_gamma   90.00
#
_symmetry.space_group_name_H-M   'P 1'
#
loop_
_entity.id
_entity.type
_entity.pdbx_description
1 polymer ?
#
loop_
_entity_poly.entity_id
_entity_poly.type
_entity_poly.pdbx_seq_one_letter_code
_entity_poly.pdbx_strand_id
1 'polypeptide(L)'
;MIQVLQSVDEYVPHPIDVDNIPLDGDLEELQEAIAENAHDVWAAARIKEGWTYGKERDDNLKQHPDLIPYTALPDSEKEYDRIMAFNTIKLVKKLGFDIVKRNMNKI
;
A
#
# COMPACT_ATOMS: atom_id res chain seq x y z
N MET A 1 19.81 28.73 1.65
CA MET A 1 18.45 28.95 1.18
C MET A 1 17.43 28.63 2.28
N ILE A 2 16.50 29.48 2.40
CA ILE A 2 15.47 29.29 3.40
C ILE A 2 14.40 28.36 2.84
N GLN A 3 14.10 27.35 3.58
CA GLN A 3 13.00 26.50 3.24
C GLN A 3 11.69 27.23 3.47
N VAL A 4 10.93 27.34 2.42
CA VAL A 4 9.59 27.89 2.55
C VAL A 4 8.71 26.84 3.18
N LEU A 5 8.11 27.20 4.29
CA LEU A 5 7.22 26.29 4.98
C LEU A 5 5.82 26.46 4.44
N GLN A 6 5.33 25.43 3.79
CA GLN A 6 3.94 25.41 3.37
C GLN A 6 3.09 25.03 4.56
N SER A 7 1.97 25.71 4.73
CA SER A 7 0.97 25.26 5.68
C SER A 7 0.34 23.97 5.14
N VAL A 8 -0.33 23.23 6.02
CA VAL A 8 -1.05 22.04 5.61
C VAL A 8 -2.07 22.36 4.52
N ASP A 9 -2.69 23.53 4.60
CA ASP A 9 -3.70 23.95 3.63
C ASP A 9 -3.12 24.27 2.25
N GLU A 10 -1.82 24.52 2.19
CA GLU A 10 -1.14 24.86 0.94
C GLU A 10 -0.44 23.67 0.30
N TYR A 11 -0.46 22.54 0.95
CA TYR A 11 0.22 21.36 0.42
C TYR A 11 -0.48 20.88 -0.84
N VAL A 12 0.26 20.79 -1.92
CA VAL A 12 -0.20 20.22 -3.18
C VAL A 12 0.74 19.05 -3.50
N PRO A 13 0.28 17.83 -3.38
CA PRO A 13 1.15 16.68 -3.65
C PRO A 13 1.53 16.57 -5.12
N HIS A 14 2.75 16.16 -5.35
CA HIS A 14 3.28 15.95 -6.69
C HIS A 14 3.90 14.55 -6.78
N PRO A 15 3.06 13.52 -6.90
CA PRO A 15 3.60 12.16 -7.02
C PRO A 15 4.45 12.04 -8.27
N ILE A 16 5.48 11.21 -8.18
CA ILE A 16 6.29 10.90 -9.36
C ILE A 16 5.41 10.10 -10.34
N ASP A 17 5.40 10.54 -11.59
CA ASP A 17 4.63 9.87 -12.64
C ASP A 17 5.31 8.57 -13.03
N VAL A 18 4.63 7.45 -12.87
CA VAL A 18 5.13 6.12 -13.22
C VAL A 18 4.25 5.44 -14.27
N ASP A 19 3.35 6.18 -14.90
CA ASP A 19 2.37 5.60 -15.83
C ASP A 19 3.02 4.90 -17.01
N ASN A 20 4.19 5.34 -17.45
CA ASN A 20 4.88 4.77 -18.60
C ASN A 20 5.80 3.60 -18.26
N ILE A 21 5.86 3.21 -16.99
CA ILE A 21 6.71 2.10 -16.58
C ILE A 21 5.92 0.80 -16.73
N PRO A 22 6.41 -0.16 -17.54
CA PRO A 22 5.69 -1.42 -17.72
C PRO A 22 5.81 -2.31 -16.49
N LEU A 23 4.81 -3.14 -16.28
CA LEU A 23 4.78 -4.12 -15.21
C LEU A 23 4.73 -5.52 -15.81
N ASP A 24 5.79 -6.29 -15.59
CA ASP A 24 5.87 -7.66 -16.07
C ASP A 24 4.96 -8.60 -15.27
N GLY A 25 4.62 -9.75 -15.86
CA GLY A 25 3.72 -10.70 -15.21
C GLY A 25 4.17 -11.15 -13.83
N ASP A 26 5.48 -11.40 -13.67
CA ASP A 26 6.03 -11.77 -12.35
C ASP A 26 5.81 -10.67 -11.32
N LEU A 27 5.82 -9.42 -11.75
CA LEU A 27 5.64 -8.29 -10.85
C LEU A 27 4.17 -8.07 -10.50
N GLU A 28 3.24 -8.57 -11.30
CA GLU A 28 1.83 -8.54 -10.93
C GLU A 28 1.55 -9.44 -9.74
N GLU A 29 2.19 -10.61 -9.69
CA GLU A 29 2.10 -11.50 -8.54
C GLU A 29 2.68 -10.82 -7.29
N LEU A 30 3.81 -10.15 -7.47
CA LEU A 30 4.44 -9.39 -6.39
C LEU A 30 3.54 -8.26 -5.90
N GLN A 31 2.85 -7.58 -6.83
CA GLN A 31 1.91 -6.54 -6.48
C GLN A 31 0.86 -7.03 -5.49
N GLU A 32 0.25 -8.18 -5.78
CA GLU A 32 -0.79 -8.73 -4.92
C GLU A 32 -0.25 -9.11 -3.54
N ALA A 33 0.94 -9.71 -3.51
CA ALA A 33 1.58 -10.07 -2.25
C ALA A 33 1.90 -8.83 -1.40
N ILE A 34 2.38 -7.77 -2.02
CA ILE A 34 2.66 -6.52 -1.32
C ILE A 34 1.37 -5.90 -0.80
N ALA A 35 0.31 -5.91 -1.60
CA ALA A 35 -0.97 -5.34 -1.20
C ALA A 35 -1.54 -6.07 0.02
N GLU A 36 -1.51 -7.39 0.00
CA GLU A 36 -1.98 -8.19 1.13
C GLU A 36 -1.16 -7.93 2.37
N ASN A 37 0.16 -7.90 2.25
CA ASN A 37 1.02 -7.64 3.39
C ASN A 37 0.83 -6.22 3.94
N ALA A 38 0.63 -5.26 3.07
CA ALA A 38 0.38 -3.88 3.51
C ALA A 38 -0.88 -3.80 4.37
N HIS A 39 -1.92 -4.52 3.98
CA HIS A 39 -3.13 -4.61 4.78
C HIS A 39 -2.86 -5.22 6.15
N ASP A 40 -2.11 -6.32 6.18
CA ASP A 40 -1.79 -6.99 7.44
C ASP A 40 -0.95 -6.12 8.36
N VAL A 41 0.01 -5.37 7.80
CA VAL A 41 0.81 -4.43 8.58
C VAL A 41 -0.06 -3.35 9.20
N TRP A 42 -0.96 -2.78 8.40
CA TRP A 42 -1.91 -1.78 8.89
C TRP A 42 -2.79 -2.35 9.99
N ALA A 43 -3.36 -3.53 9.76
CA ALA A 43 -4.26 -4.16 10.72
C ALA A 43 -3.55 -4.49 12.03
N ALA A 44 -2.34 -5.01 11.95
CA ALA A 44 -1.55 -5.32 13.14
C ALA A 44 -1.30 -4.07 13.98
N ALA A 45 -0.97 -2.96 13.33
CA ALA A 45 -0.75 -1.70 14.02
C ALA A 45 -2.03 -1.20 14.70
N ARG A 46 -3.16 -1.30 14.01
CA ARG A 46 -4.44 -0.87 14.59
C ARG A 46 -4.81 -1.73 15.79
N ILE A 47 -4.68 -3.03 15.68
CA ILE A 47 -5.00 -3.96 16.78
C ILE A 47 -4.11 -3.66 17.99
N LYS A 48 -2.83 -3.39 17.74
CA LYS A 48 -1.90 -3.03 18.82
C LYS A 48 -2.34 -1.76 19.56
N GLU A 49 -2.98 -0.84 18.84
CA GLU A 49 -3.50 0.40 19.42
C GLU A 49 -4.86 0.22 20.07
N GLY A 50 -5.40 -0.98 20.08
CA GLY A 50 -6.67 -1.27 20.74
C GLY A 50 -7.89 -1.25 19.81
N TRP A 51 -7.67 -1.15 18.51
CA TRP A 51 -8.79 -1.18 17.54
C TRP A 51 -9.33 -2.60 17.39
N THR A 52 -10.60 -2.70 17.15
CA THR A 52 -11.30 -3.97 16.90
C THR A 52 -12.21 -3.81 15.68
N TYR A 53 -12.70 -4.93 15.19
CA TYR A 53 -13.66 -4.91 14.10
C TYR A 53 -14.96 -4.27 14.55
N GLY A 54 -15.55 -3.47 13.68
CA GLY A 54 -16.88 -2.94 13.84
C GLY A 54 -17.49 -2.71 12.47
N LYS A 55 -18.81 -2.75 12.40
CA LYS A 55 -19.53 -2.61 11.14
C LYS A 55 -19.26 -1.28 10.46
N GLU A 56 -19.01 -0.25 11.24
CA GLU A 56 -18.72 1.10 10.76
C GLU A 56 -17.49 1.62 11.48
N ARG A 57 -16.78 2.50 10.82
CA ARG A 57 -15.65 3.15 11.47
C ARG A 57 -16.13 4.04 12.60
N ASP A 58 -15.55 3.86 13.76
CA ASP A 58 -15.84 4.66 14.94
C ASP A 58 -14.54 4.94 15.69
N ASP A 59 -14.07 6.17 15.56
CA ASP A 59 -12.79 6.56 16.15
C ASP A 59 -12.84 6.60 17.68
N ASN A 60 -14.01 6.86 18.23
CA ASN A 60 -14.16 6.90 19.71
C ASN A 60 -14.11 5.50 20.31
N LEU A 61 -14.73 4.55 19.66
CA LEU A 61 -14.73 3.15 20.10
C LEU A 61 -13.57 2.36 19.51
N LYS A 62 -12.79 2.97 18.63
CA LYS A 62 -11.69 2.31 17.90
C LYS A 62 -12.17 1.06 17.18
N GLN A 63 -13.17 1.24 16.34
CA GLN A 63 -13.72 0.16 15.53
C GLN A 63 -13.55 0.47 14.05
N HIS A 64 -13.26 -0.54 13.27
CA HIS A 64 -13.05 -0.37 11.84
C HIS A 64 -13.55 -1.60 11.08
N PRO A 65 -14.31 -1.41 9.99
CA PRO A 65 -14.83 -2.54 9.23
C PRO A 65 -13.79 -3.31 8.42
N ASP A 66 -12.61 -2.73 8.19
CA ASP A 66 -11.56 -3.37 7.43
C ASP A 66 -10.60 -4.20 8.29
N LEU A 67 -10.86 -4.34 9.60
CA LEU A 67 -10.07 -5.23 10.45
C LEU A 67 -10.53 -6.68 10.26
N ILE A 68 -10.39 -7.15 9.04
CA ILE A 68 -10.72 -8.49 8.58
C ILE A 68 -9.59 -8.93 7.64
N PRO A 69 -9.48 -10.23 7.33
CA PRO A 69 -8.44 -10.69 6.40
C PRO A 69 -8.56 -10.01 5.03
N TYR A 70 -7.42 -9.78 4.41
CA TYR A 70 -7.37 -9.12 3.10
C TYR A 70 -8.30 -9.79 2.09
N THR A 71 -8.33 -11.12 2.08
CA THR A 71 -9.18 -11.87 1.14
C THR A 71 -10.66 -11.59 1.31
N ALA A 72 -11.08 -11.14 2.49
CA ALA A 72 -12.48 -10.83 2.78
C ALA A 72 -12.83 -9.38 2.53
N LEU A 73 -11.86 -8.53 2.20
CA LEU A 73 -12.12 -7.13 1.93
C LEU A 73 -12.95 -6.94 0.66
N PRO A 74 -13.79 -5.90 0.60
CA PRO A 74 -14.40 -5.48 -0.67
C PRO A 74 -13.32 -5.13 -1.70
N ASP A 75 -13.63 -5.30 -2.97
CA ASP A 75 -12.69 -4.99 -4.04
C ASP A 75 -12.20 -3.55 -4.01
N SER A 76 -13.07 -2.62 -3.64
CA SER A 76 -12.68 -1.21 -3.53
C SER A 76 -11.58 -0.98 -2.52
N GLU A 77 -11.58 -1.72 -1.41
CA GLU A 77 -10.55 -1.59 -0.38
C GLU A 77 -9.27 -2.31 -0.80
N LYS A 78 -9.39 -3.47 -1.44
CA LYS A 78 -8.23 -4.17 -2.00
C LYS A 78 -7.55 -3.32 -3.06
N GLU A 79 -8.33 -2.63 -3.88
CA GLU A 79 -7.80 -1.83 -4.97
C GLU A 79 -6.93 -0.69 -4.46
N TYR A 80 -7.29 -0.09 -3.34
CA TYR A 80 -6.47 0.95 -2.73
C TYR A 80 -5.06 0.42 -2.43
N ASP A 81 -4.97 -0.74 -1.79
CA ASP A 81 -3.68 -1.35 -1.47
C ASP A 81 -2.93 -1.78 -2.73
N ARG A 82 -3.65 -2.26 -3.73
CA ARG A 82 -3.06 -2.64 -5.01
C ARG A 82 -2.44 -1.47 -5.74
N ILE A 83 -3.13 -0.33 -5.75
CA ILE A 83 -2.61 0.88 -6.40
C ILE A 83 -1.33 1.32 -5.73
N MET A 84 -1.28 1.32 -4.41
CA MET A 84 -0.07 1.71 -3.68
C MET A 84 1.08 0.76 -3.97
N ALA A 85 0.82 -0.55 -3.99
CA ALA A 85 1.84 -1.55 -4.32
C ALA A 85 2.35 -1.37 -5.75
N PHE A 86 1.44 -1.16 -6.68
CA PHE A 86 1.74 -0.96 -8.08
C PHE A 86 2.65 0.26 -8.28
N ASN A 87 2.29 1.37 -7.68
CA ASN A 87 3.09 2.59 -7.76
C ASN A 87 4.47 2.39 -7.16
N THR A 88 4.58 1.67 -6.06
CA THR A 88 5.86 1.42 -5.41
C THR A 88 6.78 0.59 -6.32
N ILE A 89 6.26 -0.46 -6.91
CA ILE A 89 7.04 -1.32 -7.82
C ILE A 89 7.53 -0.52 -9.02
N LYS A 90 6.64 0.24 -9.63
CA LYS A 90 6.99 1.06 -10.79
C LYS A 90 7.98 2.15 -10.43
N LEU A 91 7.87 2.73 -9.25
CA LEU A 91 8.81 3.75 -8.79
C LEU A 91 10.21 3.18 -8.64
N VAL A 92 10.33 1.98 -8.07
CA VAL A 92 11.62 1.30 -7.94
C VAL A 92 12.27 1.19 -9.31
N LYS A 93 11.52 0.77 -10.32
CA LYS A 93 12.03 0.63 -11.68
C LYS A 93 12.40 1.98 -12.28
N LYS A 94 11.57 3.00 -12.08
CA LYS A 94 11.85 4.33 -12.60
C LYS A 94 13.11 4.94 -12.00
N LEU A 95 13.42 4.62 -10.76
CA LEU A 95 14.61 5.11 -10.08
C LEU A 95 15.88 4.37 -10.52
N GLY A 96 15.79 3.44 -11.46
CA GLY A 96 16.92 2.77 -12.02
C GLY A 96 17.26 1.42 -11.42
N PHE A 97 16.36 0.88 -10.61
CA PHE A 97 16.54 -0.45 -10.02
C PHE A 97 15.75 -1.49 -10.77
N ASP A 98 16.27 -2.69 -10.79
CA ASP A 98 15.56 -3.84 -11.33
C ASP A 98 15.05 -4.71 -10.20
N ILE A 99 13.90 -5.33 -10.42
CA ILE A 99 13.34 -6.30 -9.49
C ILE A 99 13.42 -7.65 -10.17
N VAL A 100 14.17 -8.56 -9.58
CA VAL A 100 14.42 -9.87 -10.16
C VAL A 100 14.00 -10.95 -9.19
N LYS A 101 13.18 -11.87 -9.67
CA LYS A 101 12.74 -13.00 -8.85
C LYS A 101 13.89 -13.99 -8.72
N ARG A 102 14.24 -14.34 -7.49
CA ARG A 102 15.25 -15.37 -7.27
C ARG A 102 14.70 -16.73 -7.65
N ASN A 103 15.61 -17.61 -8.09
CA ASN A 103 15.22 -18.99 -8.34
C ASN A 103 15.14 -19.75 -7.02
N MET A 104 13.93 -19.86 -6.49
CA MET A 104 13.70 -20.49 -5.19
C MET A 104 13.86 -22.00 -5.22
N ASN A 105 13.94 -22.58 -6.41
CA ASN A 105 14.09 -24.03 -6.55
C ASN A 105 15.51 -24.52 -6.33
N LYS A 106 16.45 -23.62 -6.19
CA LYS A 106 17.85 -23.95 -6.03
C LYS A 106 18.35 -23.95 -4.60
N ILE A 107 17.47 -23.98 -3.71
CA ILE A 107 17.82 -23.99 -2.30
C ILE A 107 18.42 -25.32 -1.91
#